data_5d3c5d60f4e2369c043b79ae0233ef0d
#
_entry.id   5d3c5d60f4e2369c043b79ae0233ef0d
#
_cell.length_a   1.000
_cell.length_b   1.000
_cell.length_c   1.000
_cell.angle_alpha   90.00
_cell.angle_beta   90.00
_cell.angle_gamma   90.00
#
_symmetry.space_group_name_H-M   'P 1'
#
loop_
_entity.id
_entity.type
_entity.pdbx_description
1 polymer ?
#
loop_
_entity_poly.entity_id
_entity_poly.type
_entity_poly.pdbx_seq_one_letter_code
_entity_poly.pdbx_strand_id
1 'polypeptide(L)'
;GDKACAPAGDVLDIIGLNYASSRYDEDAKKYPERMMVGSETMVADLPYNWSRVKKYPQLVGDFVWSAWDYLGEACIGDWTYHSYKGLPLLAGQGMIDITGKALASMYYMQIVWGLRKKPFIAVSPLNHADETPTKGAWQFTNAIDSWSWEGYEGVKTTVEVYAAGESVRLFLN
;
A
#
# COMPACT_ATOMS: atom_id res chain seq x y z
N GLY A 1 5.12 -12.94 21.00
CA GLY A 1 6.00 -12.18 20.22
C GLY A 1 7.49 -12.29 20.53
N ASP A 2 7.99 -11.44 21.40
CA ASP A 2 9.45 -11.21 21.57
C ASP A 2 10.26 -12.43 22.04
N LYS A 3 9.71 -13.24 22.91
CA LYS A 3 10.47 -14.37 23.49
C LYS A 3 10.79 -15.49 22.51
N ALA A 4 10.00 -15.61 21.43
CA ALA A 4 10.19 -16.64 20.42
C ALA A 4 11.19 -16.25 19.31
N CYS A 5 11.29 -14.95 19.00
CA CYS A 5 12.13 -14.46 17.90
C CYS A 5 13.53 -14.00 18.34
N ALA A 6 13.72 -13.64 19.62
CA ALA A 6 14.99 -13.13 20.12
C ALA A 6 16.17 -14.10 19.90
N PRO A 7 16.06 -15.42 20.17
CA PRO A 7 17.17 -16.34 19.93
C PRO A 7 17.53 -16.51 18.46
N ALA A 8 16.54 -16.50 17.55
CA ALA A 8 16.79 -16.58 16.11
C ALA A 8 17.52 -15.34 15.58
N GLY A 9 17.22 -14.18 16.17
CA GLY A 9 17.85 -12.93 15.80
C GLY A 9 19.34 -12.86 16.11
N ASP A 10 19.82 -13.67 17.04
CA ASP A 10 21.23 -13.66 17.43
C ASP A 10 22.13 -14.47 16.48
N VAL A 11 21.54 -15.24 15.58
CA VAL A 11 22.25 -16.08 14.61
C VAL A 11 22.05 -15.63 13.15
N LEU A 12 21.27 -14.60 12.92
CA LEU A 12 20.98 -14.06 11.59
C LEU A 12 21.76 -12.77 11.36
N ASP A 13 22.35 -12.62 10.18
CA ASP A 13 23.01 -11.38 9.75
C ASP A 13 21.99 -10.24 9.58
N ILE A 14 20.80 -10.54 9.07
CA ILE A 14 19.69 -9.59 8.89
C ILE A 14 18.39 -10.24 9.35
N ILE A 15 17.62 -9.51 10.14
CA ILE A 15 16.30 -9.97 10.60
C ILE A 15 15.19 -9.39 9.74
N GLY A 16 14.37 -10.28 9.18
CA GLY A 16 13.12 -9.92 8.52
C GLY A 16 11.97 -9.73 9.53
N LEU A 17 11.35 -8.56 9.52
CA LEU A 17 10.16 -8.24 10.32
C LEU A 17 8.93 -8.25 9.41
N ASN A 18 8.18 -9.36 9.45
CA ASN A 18 7.01 -9.58 8.60
C ASN A 18 5.76 -8.97 9.24
N TYR A 19 5.18 -7.93 8.61
CA TYR A 19 4.04 -7.14 9.13
C TYR A 19 4.21 -6.70 10.60
N ALA A 20 5.44 -6.39 10.99
CA ALA A 20 5.82 -6.07 12.36
C ALA A 20 6.54 -4.71 12.47
N SER A 21 6.17 -3.76 11.63
CA SER A 21 6.77 -2.42 11.58
C SER A 21 6.63 -1.64 12.89
N SER A 22 5.60 -1.94 13.70
CA SER A 22 5.43 -1.38 15.05
C SER A 22 6.63 -1.65 15.98
N ARG A 23 7.46 -2.64 15.65
CA ARG A 23 8.66 -3.00 16.42
C ARG A 23 9.90 -2.20 16.03
N TYR A 24 9.92 -1.50 14.91
CA TYR A 24 11.11 -0.82 14.39
C TYR A 24 11.75 0.12 15.42
N ASP A 25 10.96 0.96 16.11
CA ASP A 25 11.47 1.91 17.10
C ASP A 25 12.02 1.22 18.36
N GLU A 26 11.41 0.12 18.81
CA GLU A 26 11.83 -0.64 19.98
C GLU A 26 13.08 -1.46 19.67
N ASP A 27 13.04 -2.26 18.61
CA ASP A 27 14.13 -3.16 18.24
C ASP A 27 15.40 -2.38 17.85
N ALA A 28 15.27 -1.24 17.17
CA ALA A 28 16.40 -0.38 16.84
C ALA A 28 17.12 0.18 18.07
N LYS A 29 16.39 0.45 19.16
CA LYS A 29 16.99 0.93 20.43
C LYS A 29 17.57 -0.23 21.25
N LYS A 30 16.86 -1.35 21.28
CA LYS A 30 17.24 -2.51 22.11
C LYS A 30 18.43 -3.28 21.54
N TYR A 31 18.56 -3.29 20.22
CA TYR A 31 19.56 -4.02 19.46
C TYR A 31 20.23 -3.13 18.41
N PRO A 32 21.04 -2.14 18.81
CA PRO A 32 21.55 -1.11 17.89
C PRO A 32 22.46 -1.66 16.80
N GLU A 33 23.12 -2.81 17.04
CA GLU A 33 24.02 -3.46 16.07
C GLU A 33 23.30 -4.45 15.13
N ARG A 34 22.00 -4.65 15.34
CA ARG A 34 21.25 -5.66 14.62
C ARG A 34 20.66 -5.07 13.34
N MET A 35 21.07 -5.62 12.19
CA MET A 35 20.48 -5.26 10.90
C MET A 35 19.06 -5.80 10.78
N MET A 36 18.14 -4.97 10.31
CA MET A 36 16.71 -5.29 10.15
C MET A 36 16.20 -4.89 8.78
N VAL A 37 15.15 -5.57 8.34
CA VAL A 37 14.40 -5.25 7.13
C VAL A 37 12.91 -5.56 7.34
N GLY A 38 12.01 -4.74 6.82
CA GLY A 38 10.61 -5.11 6.68
C GLY A 38 10.47 -6.14 5.57
N SER A 39 10.34 -7.42 5.92
CA SER A 39 10.31 -8.50 4.93
C SER A 39 9.01 -8.58 4.15
N GLU A 40 7.90 -8.17 4.77
CA GLU A 40 6.63 -7.88 4.11
C GLU A 40 5.88 -6.81 4.90
N THR A 41 5.33 -5.82 4.19
CA THR A 41 4.61 -4.69 4.78
C THR A 41 3.44 -4.27 3.90
N MET A 42 2.52 -3.49 4.45
CA MET A 42 1.36 -2.99 3.73
C MET A 42 1.62 -1.62 3.12
N VAL A 43 0.98 -1.33 1.99
CA VAL A 43 1.01 0.00 1.36
C VAL A 43 0.55 1.10 2.31
N ALA A 44 -0.43 0.82 3.16
CA ALA A 44 -0.95 1.78 4.14
C ALA A 44 0.11 2.23 5.15
N ASP A 45 1.09 1.39 5.47
CA ASP A 45 2.13 1.66 6.46
C ASP A 45 3.36 2.40 5.86
N LEU A 46 3.39 2.61 4.55
CA LEU A 46 4.53 3.21 3.85
C LEU A 46 5.07 4.51 4.48
N PRO A 47 4.25 5.51 4.89
CA PRO A 47 4.78 6.74 5.46
C PRO A 47 5.52 6.50 6.78
N TYR A 48 4.94 5.65 7.62
CA TYR A 48 5.55 5.26 8.89
C TYR A 48 6.85 4.51 8.65
N ASN A 49 6.81 3.43 7.87
CA ASN A 49 7.94 2.56 7.59
C ASN A 49 9.10 3.35 6.97
N TRP A 50 8.83 4.15 5.94
CA TRP A 50 9.84 4.96 5.28
C TRP A 50 10.48 5.99 6.21
N SER A 51 9.69 6.58 7.12
CA SER A 51 10.23 7.48 8.13
C SER A 51 11.21 6.77 9.07
N ARG A 52 11.00 5.48 9.37
CA ARG A 52 11.88 4.66 10.21
C ARG A 52 13.12 4.20 9.47
N VAL A 53 12.99 3.81 8.21
CA VAL A 53 14.14 3.51 7.33
C VAL A 53 15.09 4.71 7.26
N LYS A 54 14.57 5.92 7.10
CA LYS A 54 15.39 7.14 7.10
C LYS A 54 16.02 7.49 8.46
N LYS A 55 15.40 7.04 9.55
CA LYS A 55 15.83 7.37 10.91
C LYS A 55 16.88 6.41 11.45
N TYR A 56 16.78 5.13 11.14
CA TYR A 56 17.58 4.07 11.72
C TYR A 56 18.50 3.43 10.66
N PRO A 57 19.85 3.68 10.74
CA PRO A 57 20.79 3.13 9.75
C PRO A 57 20.77 1.60 9.64
N GLN A 58 20.45 0.90 10.75
CA GLN A 58 20.35 -0.55 10.79
C GLN A 58 19.06 -1.11 10.19
N LEU A 59 18.04 -0.29 9.92
CA LEU A 59 16.85 -0.68 9.18
C LEU A 59 17.09 -0.42 7.69
N VAL A 60 17.53 -1.44 6.97
CA VAL A 60 18.08 -1.32 5.60
C VAL A 60 17.03 -1.13 4.53
N GLY A 61 15.76 -1.40 4.82
CA GLY A 61 14.69 -1.23 3.86
C GLY A 61 13.36 -1.83 4.28
N ASP A 62 12.43 -1.81 3.33
CA ASP A 62 11.05 -2.24 3.51
C ASP A 62 10.53 -2.85 2.22
N PHE A 63 10.05 -4.09 2.25
CA PHE A 63 9.46 -4.80 1.13
C PHE A 63 7.94 -4.77 1.23
N VAL A 64 7.31 -4.05 0.34
CA VAL A 64 5.85 -3.93 0.31
C VAL A 64 5.22 -5.13 -0.38
N TRP A 65 4.22 -5.73 0.22
CA TRP A 65 3.40 -6.75 -0.41
C TRP A 65 2.16 -6.11 -1.05
N SER A 66 2.04 -6.12 -2.39
CA SER A 66 3.06 -6.60 -3.30
C SER A 66 3.30 -5.59 -4.43
N ALA A 67 4.49 -5.67 -5.06
CA ALA A 67 4.80 -4.78 -6.17
C ALA A 67 3.95 -5.10 -7.40
N TRP A 68 3.90 -6.37 -7.83
CA TRP A 68 3.20 -6.82 -9.02
C TRP A 68 2.05 -7.74 -8.66
N ASP A 69 0.88 -7.50 -9.25
CA ASP A 69 -0.26 -8.38 -9.04
C ASP A 69 -0.10 -9.72 -9.77
N TYR A 70 -0.80 -10.74 -9.33
CA TYR A 70 -0.62 -12.10 -9.83
C TYR A 70 -1.94 -12.89 -9.81
N LEU A 71 -1.95 -14.01 -10.54
CA LEU A 71 -3.05 -14.98 -10.54
C LEU A 71 -2.91 -15.92 -9.34
N GLY A 72 -4.01 -16.27 -8.74
CA GLY A 72 -4.08 -17.09 -7.53
C GLY A 72 -4.26 -16.23 -6.29
N GLU A 73 -4.41 -16.88 -5.14
CA GLU A 73 -4.77 -16.21 -3.86
C GLU A 73 -5.92 -15.19 -4.04
N ALA A 74 -6.91 -15.59 -4.81
CA ALA A 74 -7.94 -14.72 -5.32
C ALA A 74 -8.62 -13.91 -4.22
N CYS A 75 -8.77 -12.60 -4.44
CA CYS A 75 -9.37 -11.65 -3.51
C CYS A 75 -8.62 -11.42 -2.20
N ILE A 76 -7.38 -11.86 -2.01
CA ILE A 76 -6.68 -11.62 -0.75
C ILE A 76 -6.53 -10.11 -0.45
N GLY A 77 -6.34 -9.30 -1.49
CA GLY A 77 -6.27 -7.85 -1.40
C GLY A 77 -7.37 -7.12 -2.17
N ASP A 78 -8.34 -7.82 -2.70
CA ASP A 78 -9.30 -7.23 -3.63
C ASP A 78 -10.48 -6.54 -2.92
N TRP A 79 -11.13 -5.65 -3.67
CA TRP A 79 -12.39 -5.03 -3.32
C TRP A 79 -13.53 -5.83 -3.96
N THR A 80 -14.32 -6.51 -3.14
CA THR A 80 -15.46 -7.28 -3.63
C THR A 80 -16.77 -6.56 -3.36
N TYR A 81 -17.60 -6.48 -4.38
CA TYR A 81 -18.93 -5.91 -4.31
C TYR A 81 -19.98 -7.03 -4.33
N HIS A 82 -21.09 -6.81 -3.63
CA HIS A 82 -22.17 -7.80 -3.57
C HIS A 82 -22.78 -8.12 -4.95
N SER A 83 -22.79 -7.13 -5.86
CA SER A 83 -23.23 -7.29 -7.24
C SER A 83 -22.24 -8.08 -8.13
N TYR A 84 -20.98 -8.23 -7.71
CA TYR A 84 -19.98 -8.96 -8.47
C TYR A 84 -20.28 -10.47 -8.45
N LYS A 85 -20.55 -11.03 -9.63
CA LYS A 85 -20.92 -12.45 -9.80
C LYS A 85 -19.84 -13.29 -10.47
N GLY A 86 -18.70 -12.71 -10.77
CA GLY A 86 -17.55 -13.40 -11.33
C GLY A 86 -16.75 -14.15 -10.27
N LEU A 87 -15.91 -15.10 -10.71
CA LEU A 87 -14.86 -15.65 -9.86
C LEU A 87 -13.65 -14.75 -9.97
N PRO A 88 -13.20 -14.13 -8.88
CA PRO A 88 -11.98 -13.35 -8.91
C PRO A 88 -10.79 -14.27 -9.16
N LEU A 89 -9.89 -13.86 -10.04
CA LEU A 89 -8.72 -14.64 -10.41
C LEU A 89 -7.42 -14.01 -9.91
N LEU A 90 -7.47 -12.72 -9.60
CA LEU A 90 -6.31 -11.93 -9.17
C LEU A 90 -6.22 -11.90 -7.65
N ALA A 91 -5.01 -11.75 -7.16
CA ALA A 91 -4.76 -11.48 -5.75
C ALA A 91 -5.26 -10.09 -5.33
N GLY A 92 -5.12 -9.06 -6.18
CA GLY A 92 -5.72 -7.73 -6.03
C GLY A 92 -4.96 -6.76 -5.13
N GLN A 93 -3.75 -7.10 -4.66
CA GLN A 93 -2.93 -6.22 -3.82
C GLN A 93 -1.70 -5.63 -4.53
N GLY A 94 -1.49 -5.96 -5.79
CA GLY A 94 -0.36 -5.41 -6.55
C GLY A 94 -0.43 -3.89 -6.68
N MET A 95 0.73 -3.24 -6.62
CA MET A 95 0.86 -1.81 -6.99
C MET A 95 0.95 -1.63 -8.50
N ILE A 96 1.29 -2.69 -9.22
CA ILE A 96 1.28 -2.80 -10.67
C ILE A 96 0.35 -3.97 -11.01
N ASP A 97 -0.58 -3.76 -11.94
CA ASP A 97 -1.48 -4.82 -12.37
C ASP A 97 -0.76 -5.88 -13.24
N ILE A 98 -1.43 -7.00 -13.52
CA ILE A 98 -0.85 -8.10 -14.30
C ILE A 98 -0.46 -7.73 -15.73
N THR A 99 -0.94 -6.59 -16.25
CA THR A 99 -0.59 -6.07 -17.58
C THR A 99 0.59 -5.11 -17.55
N GLY A 100 1.08 -4.74 -16.36
CA GLY A 100 2.17 -3.81 -16.17
C GLY A 100 1.72 -2.35 -15.97
N LYS A 101 0.43 -2.08 -15.82
CA LYS A 101 -0.08 -0.73 -15.54
C LYS A 101 0.12 -0.40 -14.06
N ALA A 102 0.74 0.75 -13.77
CA ALA A 102 0.84 1.27 -12.42
C ALA A 102 -0.54 1.67 -11.88
N LEU A 103 -0.86 1.24 -10.67
CA LEU A 103 -2.08 1.58 -9.95
C LEU A 103 -1.87 2.77 -9.01
N ALA A 104 -2.93 3.28 -8.41
CA ALA A 104 -2.88 4.42 -7.50
C ALA A 104 -1.90 4.21 -6.33
N SER A 105 -1.83 3.01 -5.80
CA SER A 105 -0.89 2.59 -4.74
C SER A 105 0.59 2.74 -5.15
N MET A 106 0.94 2.48 -6.42
CA MET A 106 2.30 2.70 -6.92
C MET A 106 2.66 4.19 -6.91
N TYR A 107 1.76 5.05 -7.35
CA TYR A 107 1.99 6.50 -7.33
C TYR A 107 2.08 7.04 -5.89
N TYR A 108 1.28 6.49 -4.98
CA TYR A 108 1.37 6.81 -3.56
C TYR A 108 2.75 6.45 -3.01
N MET A 109 3.24 5.24 -3.25
CA MET A 109 4.58 4.80 -2.84
C MET A 109 5.67 5.72 -3.39
N GLN A 110 5.63 6.04 -4.68
CA GLN A 110 6.62 6.93 -5.32
C GLN A 110 6.67 8.31 -4.65
N ILE A 111 5.52 8.85 -4.23
CA ILE A 111 5.42 10.14 -3.54
C ILE A 111 5.98 10.03 -2.12
N VAL A 112 5.60 9.00 -1.37
CA VAL A 112 6.10 8.76 -0.01
C VAL A 112 7.63 8.61 0.01
N TRP A 113 8.19 7.90 -0.98
CA TRP A 113 9.63 7.70 -1.09
C TRP A 113 10.38 8.88 -1.72
N GLY A 114 9.66 9.92 -2.16
CA GLY A 114 10.25 11.11 -2.77
C GLY A 114 10.72 10.91 -4.22
N LEU A 115 10.34 9.81 -4.87
CA LEU A 115 10.66 9.50 -6.26
C LEU A 115 9.81 10.31 -7.25
N ARG A 116 8.64 10.78 -6.82
CA ARG A 116 7.71 11.55 -7.62
C ARG A 116 7.35 12.86 -6.91
N LYS A 117 7.56 13.98 -7.62
CA LYS A 117 7.17 15.32 -7.13
C LYS A 117 5.80 15.77 -7.64
N LYS A 118 5.41 15.29 -8.85
CA LYS A 118 4.13 15.64 -9.46
C LYS A 118 2.99 14.94 -8.69
N PRO A 119 1.95 15.66 -8.26
CA PRO A 119 0.78 15.06 -7.65
C PRO A 119 0.15 13.98 -8.54
N PHE A 120 -0.53 13.03 -7.90
CA PHE A 120 -1.37 12.06 -8.58
C PHE A 120 -2.79 12.18 -8.04
N ILE A 121 -3.76 12.07 -8.94
CA ILE A 121 -5.18 12.17 -8.65
C ILE A 121 -5.84 10.85 -9.06
N ALA A 122 -6.69 10.33 -8.20
CA ALA A 122 -7.48 9.14 -8.44
C ALA A 122 -8.92 9.35 -7.97
N VAL A 123 -9.83 8.58 -8.53
CA VAL A 123 -11.27 8.68 -8.26
C VAL A 123 -11.80 7.30 -7.92
N SER A 124 -12.58 7.20 -6.84
CA SER A 124 -13.28 5.96 -6.52
C SER A 124 -14.30 5.63 -7.63
N PRO A 125 -14.32 4.37 -8.13
CA PRO A 125 -15.24 3.94 -9.17
C PRO A 125 -16.71 4.19 -8.81
N LEU A 126 -17.48 4.77 -9.74
CA LEU A 126 -18.90 5.12 -9.53
C LEU A 126 -19.86 3.99 -9.85
N ASN A 127 -19.45 3.00 -10.61
CA ASN A 127 -20.28 1.85 -11.00
C ASN A 127 -20.73 0.95 -9.84
N HIS A 128 -20.24 1.24 -8.62
CA HIS A 128 -20.62 0.58 -7.37
C HIS A 128 -20.84 1.60 -6.24
N ALA A 129 -21.25 2.83 -6.57
CA ALA A 129 -21.35 3.93 -5.60
C ALA A 129 -22.41 3.70 -4.50
N ASP A 130 -23.39 2.85 -4.74
CA ASP A 130 -24.46 2.46 -3.83
C ASP A 130 -24.15 1.19 -3.02
N GLU A 131 -22.99 0.59 -3.24
CA GLU A 131 -22.58 -0.63 -2.53
C GLU A 131 -21.46 -0.36 -1.52
N THR A 132 -21.51 -1.07 -0.40
CA THR A 132 -20.39 -1.12 0.55
C THR A 132 -19.48 -2.29 0.18
N PRO A 133 -18.25 -2.05 -0.26
CA PRO A 133 -17.35 -3.14 -0.62
C PRO A 133 -16.83 -3.88 0.62
N THR A 134 -16.62 -5.17 0.46
CA THR A 134 -15.71 -5.93 1.33
C THR A 134 -14.31 -5.85 0.76
N LYS A 135 -13.33 -5.52 1.58
CA LYS A 135 -11.92 -5.43 1.15
C LYS A 135 -11.01 -6.26 2.04
N GLY A 136 -9.96 -6.83 1.44
CA GLY A 136 -8.87 -7.47 2.16
C GLY A 136 -7.99 -6.44 2.91
N ALA A 137 -7.20 -6.92 3.88
CA ALA A 137 -6.30 -6.06 4.66
C ALA A 137 -5.20 -5.42 3.80
N TRP A 138 -4.81 -6.07 2.71
CA TRP A 138 -3.75 -5.60 1.81
C TRP A 138 -4.23 -4.57 0.79
N GLN A 139 -5.53 -4.43 0.59
CA GLN A 139 -6.06 -3.43 -0.35
C GLN A 139 -5.94 -2.03 0.23
N PHE A 140 -5.15 -1.18 -0.44
CA PHE A 140 -4.95 0.21 -0.06
C PHE A 140 -6.10 1.10 -0.54
N THR A 141 -6.40 1.05 -1.83
CA THR A 141 -7.47 1.83 -2.46
C THR A 141 -8.00 1.13 -3.71
N ASN A 142 -9.27 1.39 -4.06
CA ASN A 142 -9.84 1.03 -5.35
C ASN A 142 -9.89 2.22 -6.32
N ALA A 143 -9.37 3.37 -5.93
CA ALA A 143 -9.39 4.56 -6.76
C ALA A 143 -8.51 4.39 -8.00
N ILE A 144 -9.00 4.88 -9.13
CA ILE A 144 -8.35 4.80 -10.44
C ILE A 144 -8.18 6.18 -11.07
N ASP A 145 -7.35 6.29 -12.07
CA ASP A 145 -7.02 7.50 -12.81
C ASP A 145 -8.05 7.87 -13.89
N SER A 146 -9.33 7.57 -13.66
CA SER A 146 -10.43 7.84 -14.59
C SER A 146 -11.46 8.80 -14.01
N TRP A 147 -11.86 9.79 -14.80
CA TRP A 147 -12.88 10.79 -14.47
C TRP A 147 -14.17 10.62 -15.27
N SER A 148 -14.21 9.74 -16.25
CA SER A 148 -15.35 9.60 -17.16
C SER A 148 -16.17 8.37 -16.77
N TRP A 149 -17.38 8.63 -16.31
CA TRP A 149 -18.33 7.63 -15.83
C TRP A 149 -19.71 7.88 -16.47
N GLU A 150 -19.91 7.34 -17.68
CA GLU A 150 -21.16 7.46 -18.41
C GLU A 150 -22.34 6.92 -17.59
N GLY A 151 -23.41 7.71 -17.49
CA GLY A 151 -24.61 7.36 -16.74
C GLY A 151 -24.55 7.67 -15.24
N TYR A 152 -23.44 8.26 -14.75
CA TYR A 152 -23.26 8.65 -13.34
C TYR A 152 -23.08 10.15 -13.17
N GLU A 153 -23.56 10.96 -14.13
CA GLU A 153 -23.50 12.41 -14.08
C GLU A 153 -24.23 12.94 -12.83
N GLY A 154 -23.56 13.81 -12.09
CA GLY A 154 -24.09 14.39 -10.84
C GLY A 154 -23.99 13.48 -9.62
N VAL A 155 -23.50 12.25 -9.75
CA VAL A 155 -23.25 11.37 -8.61
C VAL A 155 -21.95 11.78 -7.91
N LYS A 156 -21.98 11.85 -6.57
CA LYS A 156 -20.82 12.18 -5.75
C LYS A 156 -19.85 11.01 -5.68
N THR A 157 -18.55 11.29 -5.77
CA THR A 157 -17.52 10.29 -5.55
C THR A 157 -16.39 10.84 -4.68
N THR A 158 -15.53 9.95 -4.19
CA THR A 158 -14.33 10.32 -3.47
C THR A 158 -13.19 10.56 -4.45
N VAL A 159 -12.51 11.70 -4.29
CA VAL A 159 -11.29 12.03 -5.00
C VAL A 159 -10.12 11.89 -4.04
N GLU A 160 -9.16 11.07 -4.40
CA GLU A 160 -7.91 10.89 -3.66
C GLU A 160 -6.79 11.66 -4.36
N VAL A 161 -6.04 12.44 -3.60
CA VAL A 161 -4.88 13.19 -4.12
C VAL A 161 -3.66 12.80 -3.32
N TYR A 162 -2.66 12.27 -4.01
CA TYR A 162 -1.36 11.97 -3.40
C TYR A 162 -0.37 13.07 -3.80
N ALA A 163 0.20 13.74 -2.81
CA ALA A 163 1.12 14.86 -3.03
C ALA A 163 2.09 15.02 -1.85
N ALA A 164 3.30 15.45 -2.15
CA ALA A 164 4.30 15.83 -1.16
C ALA A 164 4.25 17.35 -0.91
N GLY A 165 3.12 17.87 -0.44
CA GLY A 165 2.90 19.31 -0.21
C GLY A 165 2.04 19.56 1.02
N GLU A 166 2.08 20.77 1.54
CA GLU A 166 1.28 21.18 2.70
C GLU A 166 -0.20 21.43 2.35
N SER A 167 -0.49 21.70 1.08
CA SER A 167 -1.83 21.95 0.61
C SER A 167 -2.03 21.49 -0.83
N VAL A 168 -3.27 21.18 -1.17
CA VAL A 168 -3.71 20.80 -2.51
C VAL A 168 -4.86 21.70 -2.94
N ARG A 169 -4.84 22.17 -4.18
CA ARG A 169 -5.96 22.87 -4.81
C ARG A 169 -6.44 22.07 -6.01
N LEU A 170 -7.73 21.80 -6.05
CA LEU A 170 -8.39 21.19 -7.19
C LEU A 170 -9.00 22.30 -8.05
N PHE A 171 -8.72 22.28 -9.35
CA PHE A 171 -9.31 23.17 -10.33
C PHE A 171 -10.20 22.35 -11.27
N LEU A 172 -11.38 22.85 -11.52
CA LEU A 172 -12.28 22.35 -12.57
C LEU A 172 -12.20 23.35 -13.73
N ASN A 173 -11.81 22.88 -14.90
CA ASN A 173 -11.72 23.69 -16.13
C ASN A 173 -13.08 23.73 -16.83
#